data_b349fee0df402e17ccdfc5b007405b36
#
_entry.id   b349fee0df402e17ccdfc5b007405b36
#
_cell.length_a   1.000
_cell.length_b   1.000
_cell.length_c   1.000
_cell.angle_alpha   90.00
_cell.angle_beta   90.00
_cell.angle_gamma   90.00
#
_symmetry.space_group_name_H-M   'P 1'
#
loop_
_entity.id
_entity.type
_entity.pdbx_description
1 polymer ?
#
loop_
_entity_poly.entity_id
_entity_poly.type
_entity_poly.pdbx_seq_one_letter_code
_entity_poly.pdbx_strand_id
1 'polypeptide(L)'
;MSKKFNSKLRSQQWFDNPENPGMTALYIERSLNFGLTPEELRSGKPIIGIAQTGSDISPCNRIHVKLAERVREGIRSAGGIALEFPVHPIQETLKRPTASLDRNLAYLGLVEILHGYPIDGVVLTTGCDKTTPACLMAAGTVDIPAIVLSGGPMLDGWHDGKLAGSGMAVWDSRVELSAGRINYDEFMDIVTSSAPSDGHCNTMGTASTMNSLAEALGMSLTGNANIPAPYRERGQMAYRTGLRIVEMVKEDLTPSKIMTRKAFENAIVVNSAIGGSTNAQIHITAIARHVGIDLETDAWQNVGYDIPLMVNVQPAGKYLCESYHRAGGTAAVMNELLSNNKLHGDVITVSGKKMSECLNGLKIKDKDVISEFKNPLKTRAGFIVLKGNLLESAIMKTSVISDEFRKKFLSKPGKEGVLEGRAIVFEGSEDYHDRVNDDSLNMDENCILVIRGAGPIGWPGSAEVVNMQPSDKLIKQGITELPCIGDGRQSGTSGSPSILNASPESAVGGGLAWLRTGDTIQIDLNKFTANMLVDDDEIQERKKSGPPKFPCHQTPWQEIYRNHVGHMADGGILENAASYQKVKKSLPRDNH
;
A
#
# COMPACT_ATOMS: atom_id res chain seq x y z
N MET A 1 31.11 -23.34 14.97
CA MET A 1 30.22 -23.64 16.15
C MET A 1 28.80 -23.22 15.77
N SER A 2 27.86 -24.16 15.69
CA SER A 2 26.44 -23.82 15.41
C SER A 2 25.89 -23.02 16.59
N LYS A 3 25.38 -21.82 16.34
CA LYS A 3 24.62 -21.08 17.37
C LYS A 3 23.46 -21.97 17.80
N LYS A 4 23.41 -22.34 19.08
CA LYS A 4 22.24 -23.03 19.67
C LYS A 4 21.05 -22.07 19.63
N PHE A 5 19.84 -22.60 19.39
CA PHE A 5 18.60 -21.82 19.49
C PHE A 5 18.45 -21.23 20.90
N ASN A 6 18.05 -19.98 20.98
CA ASN A 6 17.80 -19.28 22.25
C ASN A 6 16.53 -19.77 22.98
N SER A 7 15.65 -20.51 22.29
CA SER A 7 14.40 -21.07 22.80
C SER A 7 14.04 -22.35 22.07
N LYS A 8 13.17 -23.18 22.65
CA LYS A 8 12.58 -24.33 21.96
C LYS A 8 11.74 -23.86 20.79
N LEU A 9 11.91 -24.48 19.59
CA LEU A 9 11.14 -24.17 18.40
C LEU A 9 9.66 -24.48 18.60
N ARG A 10 8.75 -23.68 18.03
CA ARG A 10 7.31 -23.93 18.06
C ARG A 10 6.98 -25.28 17.41
N SER A 11 7.57 -25.58 16.27
CA SER A 11 7.38 -26.83 15.52
C SER A 11 7.66 -28.09 16.33
N GLN A 12 8.51 -28.02 17.36
CA GLN A 12 8.79 -29.16 18.26
C GLN A 12 7.58 -29.55 19.12
N GLN A 13 6.60 -28.66 19.31
CA GLN A 13 5.34 -29.01 19.98
C GLN A 13 4.49 -29.99 19.16
N TRP A 14 4.64 -29.99 17.85
CA TRP A 14 3.98 -30.93 16.94
C TRP A 14 4.82 -32.18 16.70
N PHE A 15 6.14 -32.04 16.49
CA PHE A 15 6.96 -33.11 15.94
C PHE A 15 7.94 -33.76 16.93
N ASP A 16 8.08 -33.21 18.13
CA ASP A 16 8.97 -33.77 19.15
C ASP A 16 8.47 -33.43 20.58
N ASN A 17 7.23 -33.82 20.84
CA ASN A 17 6.57 -33.62 22.15
C ASN A 17 6.32 -34.96 22.87
N PRO A 18 7.23 -35.40 23.74
CA PRO A 18 7.09 -36.65 24.46
C PRO A 18 5.96 -36.65 25.52
N GLU A 19 5.46 -35.46 25.89
CA GLU A 19 4.35 -35.31 26.82
C GLU A 19 3.00 -35.65 26.17
N ASN A 20 2.93 -35.58 24.83
CA ASN A 20 1.77 -35.96 24.01
C ASN A 20 2.20 -36.80 22.80
N PRO A 21 2.63 -38.08 23.01
CA PRO A 21 3.18 -38.92 21.96
C PRO A 21 2.13 -39.34 20.91
N GLY A 22 0.86 -39.44 21.29
CA GLY A 22 -0.22 -39.76 20.35
C GLY A 22 -0.41 -38.67 19.30
N MET A 23 -0.45 -37.42 19.71
CA MET A 23 -0.55 -36.30 18.80
C MET A 23 0.70 -36.15 17.95
N THR A 24 1.89 -36.26 18.54
CA THR A 24 3.17 -36.22 17.81
C THR A 24 3.19 -37.25 16.70
N ALA A 25 2.75 -38.49 16.98
CA ALA A 25 2.68 -39.57 15.98
C ALA A 25 1.74 -39.23 14.81
N LEU A 26 0.55 -38.67 15.11
CA LEU A 26 -0.41 -38.26 14.08
C LEU A 26 0.15 -37.12 13.19
N TYR A 27 0.79 -36.13 13.75
CA TYR A 27 1.40 -35.04 13.01
C TYR A 27 2.55 -35.53 12.11
N ILE A 28 3.41 -36.42 12.63
CA ILE A 28 4.49 -37.04 11.85
C ILE A 28 3.88 -37.86 10.71
N GLU A 29 2.92 -38.77 10.99
CA GLU A 29 2.28 -39.61 9.97
C GLU A 29 1.75 -38.79 8.78
N ARG A 30 1.03 -37.70 9.05
CA ARG A 30 0.51 -36.85 7.96
C ARG A 30 1.61 -36.14 7.18
N SER A 31 2.68 -35.71 7.83
CA SER A 31 3.78 -35.00 7.20
C SER A 31 4.67 -35.90 6.32
N LEU A 32 4.62 -37.21 6.51
CA LEU A 32 5.33 -38.18 5.65
C LEU A 32 4.81 -38.17 4.21
N ASN A 33 3.54 -37.80 3.98
CA ASN A 33 2.96 -37.68 2.65
C ASN A 33 3.65 -36.61 1.78
N PHE A 34 4.34 -35.66 2.41
CA PHE A 34 5.14 -34.62 1.73
C PHE A 34 6.57 -35.12 1.37
N GLY A 35 6.94 -36.31 1.81
CA GLY A 35 8.26 -36.92 1.59
C GLY A 35 9.32 -36.51 2.61
N LEU A 36 8.94 -35.88 3.72
CA LEU A 36 9.82 -35.65 4.87
C LEU A 36 9.98 -36.95 5.67
N THR A 37 11.14 -37.14 6.29
CA THR A 37 11.35 -38.29 7.17
C THR A 37 11.04 -37.95 8.63
N PRO A 38 10.74 -38.97 9.48
CA PRO A 38 10.58 -38.75 10.92
C PRO A 38 11.81 -38.09 11.56
N GLU A 39 13.00 -38.44 11.10
CA GLU A 39 14.27 -37.87 11.58
C GLU A 39 14.41 -36.40 11.22
N GLU A 40 13.99 -35.99 9.99
CA GLU A 40 13.99 -34.57 9.61
C GLU A 40 13.05 -33.76 10.49
N LEU A 41 11.81 -34.23 10.69
CA LEU A 41 10.79 -33.53 11.49
C LEU A 41 11.21 -33.39 12.96
N ARG A 42 11.87 -34.41 13.53
CA ARG A 42 12.35 -34.42 14.92
C ARG A 42 13.75 -33.83 15.09
N SER A 43 14.43 -33.45 14.01
CA SER A 43 15.83 -32.96 14.02
C SER A 43 16.04 -31.65 14.77
N GLY A 44 14.99 -30.92 15.13
CA GLY A 44 15.09 -29.56 15.67
C GLY A 44 15.50 -28.50 14.63
N LYS A 45 15.44 -28.82 13.33
CA LYS A 45 15.56 -27.83 12.27
C LYS A 45 14.35 -26.91 12.27
N PRO A 46 14.51 -25.59 12.07
CA PRO A 46 13.38 -24.69 11.99
C PRO A 46 12.53 -24.97 10.74
N ILE A 47 11.24 -24.93 10.92
CA ILE A 47 10.26 -25.03 9.84
C ILE A 47 9.89 -23.62 9.38
N ILE A 48 10.18 -23.33 8.13
CA ILE A 48 9.96 -22.01 7.53
C ILE A 48 8.80 -22.09 6.53
N GLY A 49 7.77 -21.28 6.77
CA GLY A 49 6.70 -21.07 5.83
C GLY A 49 7.13 -20.20 4.66
N ILE A 50 6.66 -20.52 3.46
CA ILE A 50 6.71 -19.63 2.30
C ILE A 50 5.26 -19.25 2.01
N ALA A 51 4.87 -18.04 2.42
CA ALA A 51 3.53 -17.51 2.20
C ALA A 51 3.42 -17.06 0.73
N GLN A 52 2.90 -17.95 -0.12
CA GLN A 52 2.87 -17.80 -1.56
C GLN A 52 1.66 -16.95 -1.99
N THR A 53 1.91 -15.74 -2.50
CA THR A 53 0.89 -14.84 -3.05
C THR A 53 0.75 -14.93 -4.57
N GLY A 54 1.63 -15.65 -5.25
CA GLY A 54 1.59 -15.85 -6.70
C GLY A 54 0.37 -16.67 -7.14
N SER A 55 -0.34 -16.18 -8.17
CA SER A 55 -1.54 -16.81 -8.72
C SER A 55 -1.79 -16.29 -10.12
N ASP A 56 -2.49 -17.08 -10.95
CA ASP A 56 -2.89 -16.66 -12.30
C ASP A 56 -3.91 -15.52 -12.26
N ILE A 57 -4.73 -15.43 -11.21
CA ILE A 57 -5.66 -14.30 -11.00
C ILE A 57 -5.04 -13.13 -10.25
N SER A 58 -3.74 -13.20 -9.93
CA SER A 58 -2.94 -12.12 -9.36
C SER A 58 -1.63 -11.97 -10.15
N PRO A 59 -1.70 -11.52 -11.41
CA PRO A 59 -0.53 -11.46 -12.31
C PRO A 59 0.61 -10.61 -11.79
N CYS A 60 0.35 -9.54 -11.03
CA CYS A 60 1.40 -8.75 -10.37
C CYS A 60 2.29 -9.55 -9.42
N ASN A 61 1.79 -10.68 -8.90
CA ASN A 61 2.51 -11.57 -7.99
C ASN A 61 2.94 -12.89 -8.66
N ARG A 62 2.62 -13.09 -9.93
CA ARG A 62 2.84 -14.35 -10.64
C ARG A 62 4.30 -14.84 -10.60
N ILE A 63 5.25 -13.92 -10.60
CA ILE A 63 6.69 -14.21 -10.50
C ILE A 63 7.05 -15.02 -9.24
N HIS A 64 6.29 -14.90 -8.14
CA HIS A 64 6.57 -15.59 -6.89
C HIS A 64 6.45 -17.11 -7.00
N VAL A 65 5.70 -17.63 -7.97
CA VAL A 65 5.66 -19.08 -8.24
C VAL A 65 7.07 -19.60 -8.59
N LYS A 66 7.87 -18.82 -9.34
CA LYS A 66 9.27 -19.15 -9.65
C LYS A 66 10.21 -18.80 -8.49
N LEU A 67 9.99 -17.68 -7.81
CA LEU A 67 10.86 -17.22 -6.74
C LEU A 67 10.80 -18.12 -5.49
N ALA A 68 9.65 -18.78 -5.23
CA ALA A 68 9.49 -19.69 -4.11
C ALA A 68 10.50 -20.85 -4.14
N GLU A 69 10.86 -21.35 -5.33
CA GLU A 69 11.91 -22.38 -5.50
C GLU A 69 13.26 -21.88 -4.98
N ARG A 70 13.63 -20.64 -5.35
CA ARG A 70 14.91 -20.04 -4.89
C ARG A 70 14.89 -19.75 -3.38
N VAL A 71 13.76 -19.36 -2.83
CA VAL A 71 13.59 -19.23 -1.36
C VAL A 71 13.78 -20.57 -0.68
N ARG A 72 13.15 -21.63 -1.19
CA ARG A 72 13.26 -23.00 -0.68
C ARG A 72 14.70 -23.49 -0.65
N GLU A 73 15.46 -23.25 -1.71
CA GLU A 73 16.88 -23.58 -1.77
C GLU A 73 17.69 -22.83 -0.69
N GLY A 74 17.44 -21.54 -0.49
CA GLY A 74 18.06 -20.75 0.55
C GLY A 74 17.78 -21.30 1.95
N ILE A 75 16.51 -21.62 2.26
CA ILE A 75 16.09 -22.20 3.53
C ILE A 75 16.82 -23.53 3.78
N ARG A 76 16.85 -24.41 2.80
CA ARG A 76 17.51 -25.72 2.90
C ARG A 76 19.02 -25.58 3.09
N SER A 77 19.65 -24.65 2.36
CA SER A 77 21.08 -24.37 2.50
C SER A 77 21.47 -23.85 3.88
N ALA A 78 20.55 -23.14 4.57
CA ALA A 78 20.73 -22.67 5.94
C ALA A 78 20.35 -23.72 7.00
N GLY A 79 19.91 -24.91 6.59
CA GLY A 79 19.54 -26.02 7.47
C GLY A 79 18.11 -25.97 7.98
N GLY A 80 17.21 -25.26 7.32
CA GLY A 80 15.78 -25.24 7.63
C GLY A 80 14.96 -26.21 6.76
N ILE A 81 13.70 -26.44 7.16
CA ILE A 81 12.68 -27.16 6.39
C ILE A 81 11.74 -26.12 5.80
N ALA A 82 11.49 -26.15 4.48
CA ALA A 82 10.64 -25.19 3.78
C ALA A 82 9.28 -25.80 3.49
N LEU A 83 8.21 -25.13 3.94
CA LEU A 83 6.81 -25.47 3.66
C LEU A 83 6.15 -24.29 2.94
N GLU A 84 5.74 -24.50 1.70
CA GLU A 84 5.02 -23.50 0.91
C GLU A 84 3.51 -23.67 1.08
N PHE A 85 2.77 -22.55 1.22
CA PHE A 85 1.33 -22.54 1.32
C PHE A 85 0.74 -21.31 0.62
N PRO A 86 -0.48 -21.40 0.07
CA PRO A 86 -1.11 -20.30 -0.62
C PRO A 86 -1.61 -19.22 0.37
N VAL A 87 -1.51 -17.97 -0.04
CA VAL A 87 -2.22 -16.83 0.56
C VAL A 87 -3.38 -16.46 -0.36
N HIS A 88 -4.47 -15.94 0.20
CA HIS A 88 -5.62 -15.47 -0.59
C HIS A 88 -5.14 -14.52 -1.70
N PRO A 89 -5.46 -14.80 -2.99
CA PRO A 89 -4.95 -14.01 -4.10
C PRO A 89 -5.62 -12.63 -4.15
N ILE A 90 -4.80 -11.59 -4.30
CA ILE A 90 -5.28 -10.20 -4.42
C ILE A 90 -4.66 -9.56 -5.64
N GLN A 91 -5.50 -8.96 -6.50
CA GLN A 91 -5.08 -8.18 -7.66
C GLN A 91 -5.91 -6.90 -7.73
N GLU A 92 -5.26 -5.73 -7.61
CA GLU A 92 -5.97 -4.45 -7.49
C GLU A 92 -6.92 -4.17 -8.66
N THR A 93 -6.47 -4.37 -9.88
CA THR A 93 -7.22 -3.98 -11.07
C THR A 93 -8.16 -5.06 -11.63
N LEU A 94 -8.13 -6.29 -11.10
CA LEU A 94 -8.97 -7.39 -11.59
C LEU A 94 -10.09 -7.80 -10.61
N LYS A 95 -10.05 -7.29 -9.38
CA LYS A 95 -11.02 -7.64 -8.34
C LYS A 95 -12.14 -6.60 -8.24
N ARG A 96 -13.39 -7.06 -8.22
CA ARG A 96 -14.59 -6.24 -7.93
C ARG A 96 -15.21 -6.64 -6.58
N PRO A 97 -15.75 -5.71 -5.81
CA PRO A 97 -15.84 -4.27 -6.04
C PRO A 97 -14.47 -3.57 -5.90
N THR A 98 -13.56 -4.07 -5.08
CA THR A 98 -12.18 -3.57 -4.91
C THR A 98 -11.32 -4.59 -4.20
N ALA A 99 -10.04 -4.65 -4.53
CA ALA A 99 -9.06 -5.52 -3.86
C ALA A 99 -8.80 -5.12 -2.39
N SER A 100 -9.12 -3.89 -2.01
CA SER A 100 -8.96 -3.43 -0.63
C SER A 100 -9.85 -4.17 0.36
N LEU A 101 -11.02 -4.61 -0.09
CA LEU A 101 -11.91 -5.50 0.66
C LEU A 101 -11.18 -6.80 1.07
N ASP A 102 -10.41 -7.39 0.13
CA ASP A 102 -9.74 -8.67 0.34
C ASP A 102 -8.44 -8.54 1.16
N ARG A 103 -7.92 -7.32 1.40
CA ARG A 103 -6.75 -7.12 2.27
C ARG A 103 -6.98 -7.71 3.67
N ASN A 104 -8.14 -7.45 4.28
CA ASN A 104 -8.48 -7.96 5.59
C ASN A 104 -8.81 -9.47 5.57
N LEU A 105 -9.37 -9.99 4.48
CA LEU A 105 -9.61 -11.43 4.32
C LEU A 105 -8.29 -12.22 4.22
N ALA A 106 -7.36 -11.74 3.40
CA ALA A 106 -6.03 -12.34 3.29
C ALA A 106 -5.27 -12.28 4.62
N TYR A 107 -5.38 -11.17 5.34
CA TYR A 107 -4.82 -11.01 6.68
C TYR A 107 -5.35 -12.08 7.65
N LEU A 108 -6.68 -12.25 7.76
CA LEU A 108 -7.28 -13.24 8.66
C LEU A 108 -6.81 -14.65 8.33
N GLY A 109 -6.89 -15.06 7.06
CA GLY A 109 -6.46 -16.38 6.63
C GLY A 109 -4.98 -16.65 6.91
N LEU A 110 -4.13 -15.64 6.72
CA LEU A 110 -2.70 -15.78 7.00
C LEU A 110 -2.41 -15.86 8.51
N VAL A 111 -3.11 -15.10 9.34
CA VAL A 111 -2.99 -15.22 10.82
C VAL A 111 -3.30 -16.64 11.27
N GLU A 112 -4.41 -17.22 10.79
CA GLU A 112 -4.81 -18.61 11.15
C GLU A 112 -3.75 -19.64 10.73
N ILE A 113 -3.16 -19.48 9.55
CA ILE A 113 -2.09 -20.38 9.12
C ILE A 113 -0.84 -20.21 9.98
N LEU A 114 -0.37 -18.98 10.20
CA LEU A 114 0.85 -18.72 10.99
C LEU A 114 0.72 -19.12 12.46
N HIS A 115 -0.50 -19.07 13.01
CA HIS A 115 -0.76 -19.49 14.38
C HIS A 115 -0.99 -20.99 14.51
N GLY A 116 -1.82 -21.59 13.64
CA GLY A 116 -2.32 -22.95 13.78
C GLY A 116 -1.40 -24.05 13.24
N TYR A 117 -0.39 -23.72 12.43
CA TYR A 117 0.53 -24.68 11.83
C TYR A 117 1.93 -24.62 12.44
N PRO A 118 2.76 -25.69 12.29
CA PRO A 118 4.08 -25.82 12.93
C PRO A 118 5.16 -24.96 12.25
N ILE A 119 4.93 -23.65 12.15
CA ILE A 119 5.79 -22.68 11.46
C ILE A 119 6.60 -21.89 12.49
N ASP A 120 7.92 -21.92 12.41
CA ASP A 120 8.84 -21.19 13.29
C ASP A 120 9.20 -19.80 12.74
N GLY A 121 9.12 -19.60 11.42
CA GLY A 121 9.36 -18.34 10.75
C GLY A 121 8.76 -18.35 9.34
N VAL A 122 8.59 -17.19 8.72
CA VAL A 122 7.91 -17.08 7.41
C VAL A 122 8.60 -16.11 6.47
N VAL A 123 8.69 -16.49 5.19
CA VAL A 123 8.97 -15.59 4.07
C VAL A 123 7.64 -15.13 3.49
N LEU A 124 7.41 -13.83 3.51
CA LEU A 124 6.21 -13.18 2.98
C LEU A 124 6.50 -12.74 1.55
N THR A 125 5.92 -13.39 0.56
CA THR A 125 6.05 -12.95 -0.84
C THR A 125 5.08 -11.81 -1.10
N THR A 126 5.55 -10.68 -1.62
CA THR A 126 4.75 -9.47 -1.81
C THR A 126 4.97 -8.86 -3.19
N GLY A 127 4.00 -8.09 -3.67
CA GLY A 127 4.10 -7.46 -4.98
C GLY A 127 2.97 -6.47 -5.18
N CYS A 128 1.76 -6.95 -5.42
CA CYS A 128 0.57 -6.12 -5.63
C CYS A 128 0.22 -5.29 -4.37
N ASP A 129 -0.50 -4.24 -4.58
CA ASP A 129 -0.87 -3.17 -3.63
C ASP A 129 -1.28 -3.64 -2.24
N LYS A 130 -2.10 -4.69 -2.17
CA LYS A 130 -2.72 -5.13 -0.91
C LYS A 130 -2.05 -6.35 -0.30
N THR A 131 -1.18 -7.05 -1.04
CA THR A 131 -0.46 -8.22 -0.51
C THR A 131 0.58 -7.81 0.53
N THR A 132 1.33 -6.73 0.27
CA THR A 132 2.33 -6.23 1.22
C THR A 132 1.72 -5.86 2.57
N PRO A 133 0.66 -5.01 2.64
CA PRO A 133 0.06 -4.68 3.92
C PRO A 133 -0.62 -5.89 4.59
N ALA A 134 -1.35 -6.75 3.85
CA ALA A 134 -1.99 -7.92 4.43
C ALA A 134 -0.97 -8.86 5.11
N CYS A 135 0.16 -9.12 4.44
CA CYS A 135 1.23 -9.95 4.96
C CYS A 135 1.91 -9.33 6.20
N LEU A 136 2.19 -8.02 6.18
CA LEU A 136 2.83 -7.33 7.31
C LEU A 136 1.88 -7.19 8.52
N MET A 137 0.57 -6.98 8.29
CA MET A 137 -0.45 -7.02 9.35
C MET A 137 -0.47 -8.38 10.05
N ALA A 138 -0.47 -9.48 9.28
CA ALA A 138 -0.45 -10.83 9.84
C ALA A 138 0.84 -11.14 10.59
N ALA A 139 1.99 -10.74 10.04
CA ALA A 139 3.29 -10.87 10.71
C ALA A 139 3.31 -10.10 12.03
N GLY A 140 2.76 -8.88 12.08
CA GLY A 140 2.65 -8.07 13.29
C GLY A 140 1.76 -8.71 14.35
N THR A 141 0.61 -9.26 13.95
CA THR A 141 -0.33 -9.93 14.85
C THR A 141 0.26 -11.20 15.46
N VAL A 142 0.84 -12.09 14.64
CA VAL A 142 1.36 -13.37 15.13
C VAL A 142 2.71 -13.22 15.81
N ASP A 143 3.57 -12.38 15.30
CA ASP A 143 4.89 -12.00 15.82
C ASP A 143 5.91 -13.15 15.85
N ILE A 144 5.85 -14.09 14.90
CA ILE A 144 6.96 -15.00 14.61
C ILE A 144 7.97 -14.33 13.69
N PRO A 145 9.26 -14.77 13.64
CA PRO A 145 10.22 -14.25 12.67
C PRO A 145 9.67 -14.21 11.26
N ALA A 146 9.69 -13.05 10.61
CA ALA A 146 9.09 -12.82 9.30
C ALA A 146 9.97 -11.89 8.46
N ILE A 147 10.09 -12.17 7.17
CA ILE A 147 10.86 -11.39 6.21
C ILE A 147 10.10 -11.23 4.91
N VAL A 148 10.12 -10.02 4.34
CA VAL A 148 9.45 -9.71 3.07
C VAL A 148 10.39 -9.98 1.89
N LEU A 149 9.86 -10.65 0.87
CA LEU A 149 10.45 -10.76 -0.46
C LEU A 149 9.54 -10.08 -1.48
N SER A 150 9.96 -8.95 -2.03
CA SER A 150 9.25 -8.29 -3.14
C SER A 150 9.36 -9.10 -4.44
N GLY A 151 8.30 -9.12 -5.24
CA GLY A 151 8.35 -9.66 -6.61
C GLY A 151 9.07 -8.75 -7.60
N GLY A 152 9.12 -7.46 -7.30
CA GLY A 152 9.73 -6.42 -8.11
C GLY A 152 8.80 -5.83 -9.17
N PRO A 153 9.11 -4.61 -9.64
CA PRO A 153 8.38 -3.97 -10.71
C PRO A 153 8.63 -4.63 -12.07
N MET A 154 7.71 -4.41 -13.02
CA MET A 154 7.96 -4.65 -14.43
C MET A 154 9.14 -3.81 -14.95
N LEU A 155 9.64 -4.16 -16.12
CA LEU A 155 10.56 -3.33 -16.90
C LEU A 155 9.87 -2.03 -17.36
N ASP A 156 10.65 -1.08 -17.85
CA ASP A 156 10.12 0.16 -18.39
C ASP A 156 9.32 -0.12 -19.67
N GLY A 157 8.05 0.34 -19.71
CA GLY A 157 7.20 0.28 -20.89
C GLY A 157 7.53 1.42 -21.87
N TRP A 158 7.32 1.16 -23.16
CA TRP A 158 7.62 2.11 -24.24
C TRP A 158 6.54 2.09 -25.32
N HIS A 159 6.08 3.28 -25.71
CA HIS A 159 5.20 3.48 -26.84
C HIS A 159 5.73 4.64 -27.69
N ASP A 160 5.97 4.43 -28.97
CA ASP A 160 6.50 5.43 -29.92
C ASP A 160 7.70 6.23 -29.39
N GLY A 161 8.66 5.54 -28.77
CA GLY A 161 9.88 6.15 -28.22
C GLY A 161 9.69 6.95 -26.93
N LYS A 162 8.50 6.92 -26.33
CA LYS A 162 8.18 7.54 -25.04
C LYS A 162 7.97 6.48 -23.96
N LEU A 163 8.34 6.80 -22.72
CA LEU A 163 8.05 5.94 -21.58
C LEU A 163 6.54 5.83 -21.36
N ALA A 164 6.06 4.61 -21.25
CA ALA A 164 4.68 4.27 -20.95
C ALA A 164 4.60 3.58 -19.59
N GLY A 165 4.25 4.32 -18.55
CA GLY A 165 4.13 3.80 -17.19
C GLY A 165 2.78 3.17 -16.93
N SER A 166 2.78 2.00 -16.24
CA SER A 166 1.53 1.31 -15.88
C SER A 166 0.61 2.20 -15.03
N GLY A 167 -0.65 2.28 -15.41
CA GLY A 167 -1.63 3.20 -14.86
C GLY A 167 -1.55 4.60 -15.46
N MET A 168 -0.39 5.25 -15.53
CA MET A 168 -0.24 6.56 -16.18
C MET A 168 -0.69 6.53 -17.63
N ALA A 169 -0.26 5.53 -18.41
CA ALA A 169 -0.68 5.36 -19.79
C ALA A 169 -2.22 5.29 -19.93
N VAL A 170 -2.92 4.72 -18.94
CA VAL A 170 -4.39 4.70 -18.92
C VAL A 170 -4.96 6.09 -18.69
N TRP A 171 -4.47 6.80 -17.65
CA TRP A 171 -5.03 8.10 -17.26
C TRP A 171 -4.80 9.15 -18.35
N ASP A 172 -3.59 9.23 -18.90
CA ASP A 172 -3.22 10.20 -19.91
C ASP A 172 -3.95 9.94 -21.23
N SER A 173 -3.94 8.68 -21.73
CA SER A 173 -4.58 8.35 -23.00
C SER A 173 -6.12 8.35 -22.93
N ARG A 174 -6.73 8.18 -21.73
CA ARG A 174 -8.16 8.37 -21.55
C ARG A 174 -8.60 9.81 -21.85
N VAL A 175 -7.79 10.79 -21.46
CA VAL A 175 -8.04 12.19 -21.80
C VAL A 175 -8.00 12.41 -23.33
N GLU A 176 -7.03 11.79 -24.02
CA GLU A 176 -6.91 11.86 -25.48
C GLU A 176 -8.10 11.20 -26.19
N LEU A 177 -8.57 10.05 -25.66
CA LEU A 177 -9.75 9.34 -26.14
C LEU A 177 -11.03 10.18 -25.96
N SER A 178 -11.25 10.75 -24.76
CA SER A 178 -12.40 11.64 -24.48
C SER A 178 -12.39 12.90 -25.33
N ALA A 179 -11.21 13.41 -25.66
CA ALA A 179 -11.07 14.54 -26.58
C ALA A 179 -11.33 14.16 -28.05
N GLY A 180 -11.39 12.87 -28.37
CA GLY A 180 -11.52 12.38 -29.76
C GLY A 180 -10.25 12.51 -30.59
N ARG A 181 -9.07 12.64 -29.94
CA ARG A 181 -7.77 12.75 -30.62
C ARG A 181 -7.17 11.38 -30.96
N ILE A 182 -7.58 10.34 -30.26
CA ILE A 182 -7.25 8.94 -30.56
C ILE A 182 -8.53 8.11 -30.56
N ASN A 183 -8.52 6.98 -31.26
CA ASN A 183 -9.61 6.01 -31.25
C ASN A 183 -9.36 4.91 -30.17
N TYR A 184 -10.31 3.98 -30.05
CA TYR A 184 -10.26 2.89 -29.06
C TYR A 184 -9.06 1.95 -29.28
N ASP A 185 -8.72 1.62 -30.53
CA ASP A 185 -7.61 0.70 -30.83
C ASP A 185 -6.27 1.35 -30.50
N GLU A 186 -6.09 2.62 -30.85
CA GLU A 186 -4.90 3.42 -30.48
C GLU A 186 -4.78 3.54 -28.95
N PHE A 187 -5.91 3.77 -28.25
CA PHE A 187 -5.94 3.78 -26.79
C PHE A 187 -5.45 2.47 -26.20
N MET A 188 -5.96 1.33 -26.72
CA MET A 188 -5.57 -0.01 -26.24
C MET A 188 -4.11 -0.32 -26.55
N ASP A 189 -3.57 0.14 -27.68
CA ASP A 189 -2.17 -0.04 -28.05
C ASP A 189 -1.23 0.71 -27.08
N ILE A 190 -1.55 1.96 -26.77
CA ILE A 190 -0.83 2.74 -25.77
C ILE A 190 -0.84 2.04 -24.40
N VAL A 191 -2.01 1.62 -23.95
CA VAL A 191 -2.17 1.01 -22.63
C VAL A 191 -1.43 -0.33 -22.52
N THR A 192 -1.50 -1.19 -23.54
CA THR A 192 -0.84 -2.51 -23.53
C THR A 192 0.69 -2.39 -23.52
N SER A 193 1.24 -1.34 -24.14
CA SER A 193 2.68 -1.07 -24.15
C SER A 193 3.27 -0.80 -22.75
N SER A 194 2.43 -0.44 -21.78
CA SER A 194 2.84 -0.14 -20.41
C SER A 194 3.12 -1.36 -19.52
N ALA A 195 2.84 -2.57 -20.02
CA ALA A 195 2.99 -3.82 -19.27
C ALA A 195 3.93 -4.82 -19.98
N PRO A 196 5.25 -4.54 -20.07
CA PRO A 196 6.17 -5.25 -20.95
C PRO A 196 6.72 -6.58 -20.38
N SER A 197 6.51 -6.89 -19.10
CA SER A 197 7.11 -8.06 -18.44
C SER A 197 6.35 -8.56 -17.23
N ASP A 198 6.80 -9.67 -16.63
CA ASP A 198 6.43 -10.08 -15.27
C ASP A 198 6.74 -8.94 -14.28
N GLY A 199 5.97 -8.84 -13.19
CA GLY A 199 6.18 -7.89 -12.09
C GLY A 199 4.93 -7.07 -11.75
N HIS A 200 5.02 -6.28 -10.70
CA HIS A 200 3.99 -5.31 -10.36
C HIS A 200 4.18 -4.00 -11.15
N CYS A 201 3.31 -3.02 -10.96
CA CYS A 201 3.38 -1.72 -11.66
C CYS A 201 4.80 -1.13 -11.64
N ASN A 202 5.25 -0.61 -12.79
CA ASN A 202 6.57 -0.01 -12.99
C ASN A 202 6.62 1.51 -12.70
N THR A 203 5.53 2.09 -12.22
CA THR A 203 5.45 3.47 -11.69
C THR A 203 5.57 3.46 -10.16
N MET A 204 5.74 4.62 -9.52
CA MET A 204 5.66 4.79 -8.06
C MET A 204 4.18 4.80 -7.59
N GLY A 205 3.42 3.81 -8.06
CA GLY A 205 2.09 3.48 -7.59
C GLY A 205 2.13 2.78 -6.23
N THR A 206 1.00 2.25 -5.77
CA THR A 206 0.90 1.66 -4.43
C THR A 206 1.77 0.41 -4.26
N ALA A 207 1.90 -0.42 -5.30
CA ALA A 207 2.75 -1.62 -5.25
C ALA A 207 4.22 -1.28 -5.00
N SER A 208 4.82 -0.42 -5.84
CA SER A 208 6.22 0.02 -5.69
C SER A 208 6.43 0.78 -4.38
N THR A 209 5.46 1.62 -3.99
CA THR A 209 5.48 2.33 -2.71
C THR A 209 5.53 1.36 -1.55
N MET A 210 4.57 0.43 -1.43
CA MET A 210 4.49 -0.46 -0.26
C MET A 210 5.69 -1.41 -0.15
N ASN A 211 6.26 -1.88 -1.27
CA ASN A 211 7.49 -2.66 -1.24
C ASN A 211 8.69 -1.79 -0.79
N SER A 212 8.78 -0.52 -1.21
CA SER A 212 9.79 0.43 -0.72
C SER A 212 9.62 0.71 0.77
N LEU A 213 8.38 0.85 1.26
CA LEU A 213 8.11 1.09 2.67
C LEU A 213 8.34 -0.15 3.54
N ALA A 214 8.16 -1.38 3.02
CA ALA A 214 8.57 -2.59 3.72
C ALA A 214 10.10 -2.62 3.94
N GLU A 215 10.88 -2.10 2.99
CA GLU A 215 12.33 -1.91 3.16
C GLU A 215 12.65 -0.81 4.18
N ALA A 216 11.94 0.32 4.14
CA ALA A 216 12.09 1.42 5.10
C ALA A 216 11.70 1.03 6.54
N LEU A 217 10.71 0.16 6.71
CA LEU A 217 10.34 -0.45 7.99
C LEU A 217 11.41 -1.42 8.51
N GLY A 218 12.39 -1.81 7.68
CA GLY A 218 13.38 -2.82 8.01
C GLY A 218 12.92 -4.27 7.84
N MET A 219 11.75 -4.52 7.22
CA MET A 219 11.14 -5.85 7.08
C MET A 219 11.63 -6.63 5.86
N SER A 220 12.47 -6.05 5.00
CA SER A 220 13.13 -6.74 3.89
C SER A 220 14.63 -6.48 3.87
N LEU A 221 15.38 -7.30 3.14
CA LEU A 221 16.81 -7.05 2.91
C LEU A 221 17.00 -5.77 2.09
N THR A 222 18.01 -5.00 2.41
CA THR A 222 18.35 -3.75 1.73
C THR A 222 18.53 -3.95 0.22
N GLY A 223 17.91 -3.09 -0.57
CA GLY A 223 17.89 -3.15 -2.04
C GLY A 223 16.88 -4.14 -2.62
N ASN A 224 16.07 -4.79 -1.79
CA ASN A 224 15.06 -5.76 -2.26
C ASN A 224 13.93 -5.10 -3.06
N ALA A 225 13.43 -3.95 -2.65
CA ALA A 225 12.17 -3.39 -3.14
C ALA A 225 12.15 -3.17 -4.67
N ASN A 226 13.24 -2.66 -5.23
CA ASN A 226 13.23 -2.09 -6.58
C ASN A 226 13.89 -2.96 -7.65
N ILE A 227 14.46 -4.12 -7.33
CA ILE A 227 15.00 -5.03 -8.36
C ILE A 227 13.86 -5.42 -9.31
N PRO A 228 13.95 -5.14 -10.61
CA PRO A 228 12.89 -5.56 -11.54
C PRO A 228 12.66 -7.08 -11.53
N ALA A 229 11.41 -7.49 -11.71
CA ALA A 229 11.02 -8.90 -11.63
C ALA A 229 11.83 -9.82 -12.57
N PRO A 230 12.11 -9.46 -13.85
CA PRO A 230 12.86 -10.31 -14.77
C PRO A 230 14.38 -10.33 -14.51
N TYR A 231 14.90 -9.48 -13.63
CA TYR A 231 16.35 -9.42 -13.40
C TYR A 231 16.84 -10.67 -12.64
N ARG A 232 18.03 -11.20 -13.01
CA ARG A 232 18.67 -12.32 -12.31
C ARG A 232 18.88 -12.04 -10.82
N GLU A 233 19.13 -10.79 -10.46
CA GLU A 233 19.33 -10.32 -9.09
C GLU A 233 18.10 -10.58 -8.22
N ARG A 234 16.91 -10.65 -8.81
CA ARG A 234 15.65 -10.99 -8.12
C ARG A 234 15.71 -12.42 -7.57
N GLY A 235 16.16 -13.39 -8.36
CA GLY A 235 16.38 -14.77 -7.92
C GLY A 235 17.46 -14.90 -6.86
N GLN A 236 18.56 -14.11 -6.97
CA GLN A 236 19.61 -14.06 -5.96
C GLN A 236 19.08 -13.49 -4.63
N MET A 237 18.22 -12.46 -4.68
CA MET A 237 17.59 -11.89 -3.50
C MET A 237 16.66 -12.91 -2.83
N ALA A 238 15.89 -13.67 -3.60
CA ALA A 238 15.02 -14.73 -3.09
C ALA A 238 15.83 -15.79 -2.32
N TYR A 239 16.95 -16.25 -2.87
CA TYR A 239 17.85 -17.19 -2.20
C TYR A 239 18.41 -16.62 -0.88
N ARG A 240 18.90 -15.36 -0.90
CA ARG A 240 19.42 -14.68 0.31
C ARG A 240 18.34 -14.50 1.38
N THR A 241 17.10 -14.22 0.98
CA THR A 241 15.94 -14.11 1.89
C THR A 241 15.68 -15.46 2.57
N GLY A 242 15.76 -16.56 1.81
CA GLY A 242 15.65 -17.92 2.36
C GLY A 242 16.76 -18.28 3.35
N LEU A 243 18.02 -17.87 3.07
CA LEU A 243 19.10 -18.02 4.05
C LEU A 243 18.83 -17.23 5.33
N ARG A 244 18.41 -15.96 5.18
CA ARG A 244 18.29 -15.02 6.31
C ARG A 244 17.18 -15.39 7.28
N ILE A 245 16.02 -15.86 6.81
CA ILE A 245 14.89 -16.20 7.69
C ILE A 245 15.26 -17.31 8.70
N VAL A 246 16.09 -18.27 8.30
CA VAL A 246 16.55 -19.33 9.21
C VAL A 246 17.40 -18.76 10.35
N GLU A 247 18.27 -17.80 10.05
CA GLU A 247 19.06 -17.11 11.08
C GLU A 247 18.18 -16.23 11.99
N MET A 248 17.15 -15.56 11.42
CA MET A 248 16.20 -14.78 12.21
C MET A 248 15.45 -15.63 13.25
N VAL A 249 15.11 -16.88 12.89
CA VAL A 249 14.51 -17.82 13.86
C VAL A 249 15.49 -18.15 15.00
N LYS A 250 16.78 -18.38 14.69
CA LYS A 250 17.81 -18.63 15.72
C LYS A 250 18.03 -17.42 16.63
N GLU A 251 17.85 -16.22 16.10
CA GLU A 251 17.99 -14.94 16.83
C GLU A 251 16.70 -14.53 17.57
N ASP A 252 15.58 -15.20 17.34
CA ASP A 252 14.23 -14.78 17.74
C ASP A 252 13.95 -13.33 17.30
N LEU A 253 14.35 -12.98 16.08
CA LEU A 253 14.17 -11.65 15.53
C LEU A 253 12.78 -11.52 14.90
N THR A 254 11.86 -10.90 15.63
CA THR A 254 10.43 -10.84 15.31
C THR A 254 10.00 -9.47 14.79
N PRO A 255 8.84 -9.37 14.10
CA PRO A 255 8.29 -8.11 13.60
C PRO A 255 8.18 -7.02 14.67
N SER A 256 7.75 -7.34 15.89
CA SER A 256 7.61 -6.34 16.97
C SER A 256 8.95 -5.74 17.44
N LYS A 257 10.09 -6.41 17.19
CA LYS A 257 11.42 -5.89 17.47
C LYS A 257 11.93 -4.94 16.36
N ILE A 258 11.38 -5.06 15.15
CA ILE A 258 11.78 -4.32 13.95
C ILE A 258 10.83 -3.15 13.70
N MET A 259 9.51 -3.41 13.61
CA MET A 259 8.47 -2.42 13.33
C MET A 259 8.16 -1.59 14.57
N THR A 260 9.09 -0.72 14.96
CA THR A 260 8.96 0.23 16.07
C THR A 260 8.37 1.55 15.58
N ARG A 261 7.95 2.45 16.49
CA ARG A 261 7.47 3.80 16.12
C ARG A 261 8.46 4.53 15.20
N LYS A 262 9.76 4.47 15.49
CA LYS A 262 10.82 5.05 14.64
C LYS A 262 10.85 4.44 13.23
N ALA A 263 10.62 3.14 13.10
CA ALA A 263 10.57 2.48 11.80
C ALA A 263 9.34 2.98 10.98
N PHE A 264 8.20 3.22 11.60
CA PHE A 264 7.04 3.81 10.94
C PHE A 264 7.28 5.27 10.54
N GLU A 265 7.95 6.06 11.35
CA GLU A 265 8.36 7.42 11.00
C GLU A 265 9.34 7.41 9.80
N ASN A 266 10.29 6.47 9.76
CA ASN A 266 11.13 6.26 8.57
C ASN A 266 10.30 5.95 7.32
N ALA A 267 9.27 5.10 7.43
CA ALA A 267 8.39 4.80 6.31
C ALA A 267 7.65 6.04 5.79
N ILE A 268 7.14 6.91 6.68
CA ILE A 268 6.50 8.18 6.31
C ILE A 268 7.48 9.11 5.57
N VAL A 269 8.68 9.27 6.10
CA VAL A 269 9.73 10.10 5.49
C VAL A 269 10.10 9.59 4.09
N VAL A 270 10.32 8.28 3.97
CA VAL A 270 10.64 7.66 2.67
C VAL A 270 9.49 7.80 1.69
N ASN A 271 8.23 7.61 2.13
CA ASN A 271 7.06 7.82 1.28
C ASN A 271 7.03 9.23 0.67
N SER A 272 7.31 10.24 1.47
CA SER A 272 7.37 11.63 1.01
C SER A 272 8.49 11.86 0.00
N ALA A 273 9.69 11.37 0.29
CA ALA A 273 10.87 11.54 -0.56
C ALA A 273 10.76 10.85 -1.93
N ILE A 274 10.10 9.69 -1.99
CA ILE A 274 9.88 8.96 -3.24
C ILE A 274 8.64 9.41 -4.01
N GLY A 275 7.84 10.35 -3.48
CA GLY A 275 6.54 10.71 -4.05
C GLY A 275 5.55 9.54 -4.03
N GLY A 276 5.55 8.77 -2.96
CA GLY A 276 4.77 7.54 -2.83
C GLY A 276 3.25 7.73 -2.85
N SER A 277 2.55 6.62 -2.90
CA SER A 277 1.08 6.57 -3.02
C SER A 277 0.36 7.09 -1.77
N THR A 278 -0.78 7.74 -1.97
CA THR A 278 -1.72 8.13 -0.91
C THR A 278 -2.32 6.92 -0.17
N ASN A 279 -2.36 5.75 -0.80
CA ASN A 279 -2.80 4.51 -0.18
C ASN A 279 -1.85 4.05 0.96
N ALA A 280 -0.60 4.52 0.95
CA ALA A 280 0.38 4.19 1.99
C ALA A 280 -0.10 4.61 3.38
N GLN A 281 -0.81 5.75 3.51
CA GLN A 281 -1.35 6.19 4.79
C GLN A 281 -2.24 5.12 5.42
N ILE A 282 -3.24 4.61 4.69
CA ILE A 282 -4.16 3.59 5.18
C ILE A 282 -3.40 2.30 5.54
N HIS A 283 -2.46 1.89 4.70
CA HIS A 283 -1.78 0.61 4.86
C HIS A 283 -0.75 0.62 5.98
N ILE A 284 0.05 1.68 6.10
CA ILE A 284 1.04 1.83 7.16
C ILE A 284 0.35 1.99 8.52
N THR A 285 -0.75 2.77 8.60
CA THR A 285 -1.57 2.85 9.82
C THR A 285 -2.15 1.49 10.21
N ALA A 286 -2.67 0.72 9.23
CA ALA A 286 -3.16 -0.62 9.47
C ALA A 286 -2.08 -1.55 10.05
N ILE A 287 -0.88 -1.56 9.47
CA ILE A 287 0.25 -2.36 9.94
C ILE A 287 0.64 -1.93 11.37
N ALA A 288 0.74 -0.63 11.62
CA ALA A 288 1.11 -0.09 12.93
C ALA A 288 0.14 -0.57 14.03
N ARG A 289 -1.17 -0.49 13.80
CA ARG A 289 -2.19 -0.96 14.74
C ARG A 289 -2.09 -2.46 15.04
N HIS A 290 -1.76 -3.28 14.03
CA HIS A 290 -1.55 -4.72 14.23
C HIS A 290 -0.26 -5.08 14.97
N VAL A 291 0.68 -4.14 15.09
CA VAL A 291 1.89 -4.28 15.94
C VAL A 291 1.70 -3.64 17.32
N GLY A 292 0.58 -2.96 17.53
CA GLY A 292 0.26 -2.26 18.77
C GLY A 292 0.88 -0.88 18.88
N ILE A 293 1.11 -0.23 17.74
CA ILE A 293 1.61 1.14 17.66
C ILE A 293 0.48 2.05 17.18
N ASP A 294 0.19 3.06 17.98
CA ASP A 294 -0.72 4.12 17.60
C ASP A 294 -0.02 5.08 16.62
N LEU A 295 -0.54 5.16 15.40
CA LEU A 295 -0.03 6.00 14.34
C LEU A 295 -1.17 6.84 13.77
N GLU A 296 -1.36 7.99 14.37
CA GLU A 296 -2.40 8.93 13.96
C GLU A 296 -2.17 9.48 12.55
N THR A 297 -3.25 9.83 11.85
CA THR A 297 -3.16 10.42 10.49
C THR A 297 -2.32 11.70 10.49
N ASP A 298 -2.36 12.51 11.55
CA ASP A 298 -1.57 13.74 11.68
C ASP A 298 -0.05 13.50 11.63
N ALA A 299 0.42 12.27 11.96
CA ALA A 299 1.83 11.92 11.84
C ALA A 299 2.33 12.05 10.39
N TRP A 300 1.48 11.83 9.40
CA TRP A 300 1.84 11.97 7.98
C TRP A 300 2.20 13.41 7.61
N GLN A 301 1.52 14.39 8.18
CA GLN A 301 1.86 15.80 8.02
C GLN A 301 3.06 16.18 8.90
N ASN A 302 3.02 15.84 10.20
CA ASN A 302 4.01 16.27 11.16
C ASN A 302 5.42 15.75 10.87
N VAL A 303 5.53 14.51 10.35
CA VAL A 303 6.79 13.85 10.05
C VAL A 303 7.17 13.99 8.57
N GLY A 304 6.18 13.95 7.68
CA GLY A 304 6.40 13.78 6.24
C GLY A 304 6.30 15.05 5.40
N TYR A 305 5.52 16.06 5.79
CA TYR A 305 5.16 17.17 4.91
C TYR A 305 6.38 17.98 4.42
N ASP A 306 7.32 18.29 5.30
CA ASP A 306 8.50 19.08 4.97
C ASP A 306 9.63 18.27 4.27
N ILE A 307 9.42 16.99 4.03
CA ILE A 307 10.36 16.15 3.29
C ILE A 307 10.27 16.48 1.80
N PRO A 308 11.41 16.72 1.11
CA PRO A 308 11.41 17.05 -0.29
C PRO A 308 11.15 15.83 -1.19
N LEU A 309 10.64 16.07 -2.40
CA LEU A 309 10.60 15.07 -3.48
C LEU A 309 11.99 14.89 -4.05
N MET A 310 12.52 13.68 -3.94
CA MET A 310 13.84 13.33 -4.45
C MET A 310 13.80 12.42 -5.69
N VAL A 311 12.72 11.67 -5.86
CA VAL A 311 12.63 10.63 -6.91
C VAL A 311 11.78 11.11 -8.09
N ASN A 312 12.44 11.15 -9.27
CA ASN A 312 11.86 11.60 -10.53
C ASN A 312 11.18 10.44 -11.29
N VAL A 313 10.23 9.77 -10.63
CA VAL A 313 9.50 8.62 -11.17
C VAL A 313 8.00 8.95 -11.26
N GLN A 314 7.36 8.51 -12.33
CA GLN A 314 5.91 8.69 -12.52
C GLN A 314 5.12 8.11 -11.30
N PRO A 315 4.03 8.78 -10.86
CA PRO A 315 3.36 9.93 -11.46
C PRO A 315 3.96 11.29 -11.10
N ALA A 316 4.83 11.40 -10.13
CA ALA A 316 5.41 12.69 -9.68
C ALA A 316 6.60 13.16 -10.51
N GLY A 317 7.09 12.36 -11.45
CA GLY A 317 8.26 12.62 -12.29
C GLY A 317 8.18 11.96 -13.66
N LYS A 318 9.35 11.75 -14.30
CA LYS A 318 9.47 11.34 -15.71
C LYS A 318 9.74 9.85 -15.92
N TYR A 319 10.62 9.27 -15.07
CA TYR A 319 11.16 7.93 -15.24
C TYR A 319 10.24 6.84 -14.70
N LEU A 320 10.66 5.59 -14.85
CA LEU A 320 9.97 4.41 -14.31
C LEU A 320 10.88 3.65 -13.33
N CYS A 321 10.35 2.57 -12.76
CA CYS A 321 11.01 1.87 -11.66
C CYS A 321 12.30 1.13 -12.04
N GLU A 322 12.50 0.74 -13.30
CA GLU A 322 13.76 0.15 -13.75
C GLU A 322 14.88 1.19 -13.71
N SER A 323 14.63 2.42 -14.20
CA SER A 323 15.54 3.54 -14.09
C SER A 323 15.85 3.88 -12.62
N TYR A 324 14.82 3.84 -11.75
CA TYR A 324 14.97 4.05 -10.31
C TYR A 324 15.88 3.00 -9.66
N HIS A 325 15.71 1.73 -9.99
CA HIS A 325 16.60 0.67 -9.53
C HIS A 325 18.06 0.94 -9.93
N ARG A 326 18.30 1.28 -11.20
CA ARG A 326 19.65 1.58 -11.72
C ARG A 326 20.29 2.78 -11.05
N ALA A 327 19.50 3.79 -10.69
CA ALA A 327 19.94 4.98 -9.96
C ALA A 327 20.31 4.71 -8.49
N GLY A 328 19.99 3.52 -7.94
CA GLY A 328 20.28 3.12 -6.57
C GLY A 328 19.06 2.76 -5.74
N GLY A 329 17.86 3.05 -6.24
CA GLY A 329 16.59 2.66 -5.64
C GLY A 329 16.34 3.24 -4.24
N THR A 330 15.40 2.66 -3.53
CA THR A 330 15.00 3.07 -2.18
C THR A 330 16.18 3.12 -1.20
N ALA A 331 17.10 2.19 -1.28
CA ALA A 331 18.26 2.15 -0.39
C ALA A 331 19.19 3.37 -0.55
N ALA A 332 19.38 3.88 -1.77
CA ALA A 332 20.16 5.11 -2.01
C ALA A 332 19.43 6.35 -1.48
N VAL A 333 18.10 6.44 -1.67
CA VAL A 333 17.27 7.51 -1.10
C VAL A 333 17.36 7.50 0.43
N MET A 334 17.22 6.33 1.05
CA MET A 334 17.31 6.19 2.51
C MET A 334 18.68 6.60 3.05
N ASN A 335 19.78 6.27 2.34
CA ASN A 335 21.11 6.70 2.76
C ASN A 335 21.28 8.22 2.64
N GLU A 336 20.74 8.84 1.61
CA GLU A 336 20.78 10.30 1.43
C GLU A 336 19.96 10.99 2.54
N LEU A 337 18.75 10.48 2.86
CA LEU A 337 17.92 10.97 3.97
C LEU A 337 18.62 10.81 5.32
N LEU A 338 19.25 9.66 5.58
CA LEU A 338 20.01 9.40 6.79
C LEU A 338 21.19 10.36 6.95
N SER A 339 21.92 10.61 5.86
CA SER A 339 23.07 11.54 5.83
C SER A 339 22.66 13.00 6.12
N ASN A 340 21.38 13.34 5.91
CA ASN A 340 20.79 14.63 6.22
C ASN A 340 19.96 14.62 7.52
N ASN A 341 20.14 13.62 8.38
CA ASN A 341 19.45 13.47 9.69
C ASN A 341 17.92 13.42 9.58
N LYS A 342 17.39 12.83 8.52
CA LYS A 342 15.94 12.70 8.30
C LYS A 342 15.41 11.29 8.58
N LEU A 343 16.28 10.31 8.86
CA LEU A 343 15.90 8.94 9.23
C LEU A 343 16.48 8.55 10.59
N HIS A 344 15.77 7.68 11.28
CA HIS A 344 16.26 7.00 12.48
C HIS A 344 17.16 5.83 12.07
N GLY A 345 18.48 6.04 12.12
CA GLY A 345 19.48 5.04 11.72
C GLY A 345 19.69 3.91 12.74
N ASP A 346 19.18 4.06 13.97
CA ASP A 346 19.33 3.12 15.09
C ASP A 346 18.31 1.98 15.09
N VAL A 347 17.31 2.00 14.21
CA VAL A 347 16.32 0.92 14.08
C VAL A 347 16.97 -0.37 13.57
N ILE A 348 16.50 -1.50 14.12
CA ILE A 348 16.97 -2.83 13.70
C ILE A 348 16.20 -3.29 12.46
N THR A 349 16.88 -3.98 11.56
CA THR A 349 16.27 -4.54 10.35
C THR A 349 16.28 -6.07 10.39
N VAL A 350 15.60 -6.72 9.43
CA VAL A 350 15.66 -8.18 9.25
C VAL A 350 17.08 -8.72 9.10
N SER A 351 18.07 -7.90 8.74
CA SER A 351 19.47 -8.31 8.68
C SER A 351 20.10 -8.55 10.06
N GLY A 352 19.41 -8.18 11.16
CA GLY A 352 19.95 -8.19 12.52
C GLY A 352 20.90 -7.01 12.81
N LYS A 353 21.03 -6.09 11.86
CA LYS A 353 21.86 -4.89 11.96
C LYS A 353 21.01 -3.64 12.03
N LYS A 354 21.60 -2.53 12.48
CA LYS A 354 20.98 -1.23 12.43
C LYS A 354 20.81 -0.75 10.99
N MET A 355 19.78 0.05 10.74
CA MET A 355 19.53 0.67 9.43
C MET A 355 20.76 1.41 8.92
N SER A 356 21.43 2.19 9.77
CA SER A 356 22.64 2.93 9.42
C SER A 356 23.79 2.03 8.94
N GLU A 357 23.93 0.83 9.48
CA GLU A 357 24.95 -0.13 9.05
C GLU A 357 24.60 -0.74 7.69
N CYS A 358 23.31 -0.99 7.45
CA CYS A 358 22.82 -1.56 6.19
C CYS A 358 22.93 -0.58 5.02
N LEU A 359 22.77 0.71 5.28
CA LEU A 359 22.79 1.78 4.27
C LEU A 359 24.20 2.32 3.98
N ASN A 360 25.18 2.01 4.83
CA ASN A 360 26.53 2.56 4.71
C ASN A 360 27.16 2.29 3.34
N GLY A 361 27.63 3.35 2.70
CA GLY A 361 28.32 3.30 1.40
C GLY A 361 27.41 3.23 0.17
N LEU A 362 26.09 3.15 0.35
CA LEU A 362 25.15 3.24 -0.77
C LEU A 362 25.06 4.68 -1.26
N LYS A 363 24.99 4.87 -2.59
CA LYS A 363 25.02 6.20 -3.20
C LYS A 363 24.02 6.31 -4.32
N ILE A 364 23.53 7.52 -4.56
CA ILE A 364 22.83 7.90 -5.77
C ILE A 364 23.80 7.75 -6.95
N LYS A 365 23.40 6.97 -7.95
CA LYS A 365 24.20 6.69 -9.15
C LYS A 365 23.81 7.56 -10.34
N ASP A 366 22.55 8.04 -10.36
CA ASP A 366 22.00 8.89 -11.38
C ASP A 366 21.15 9.99 -10.72
N LYS A 367 21.62 11.25 -10.84
CA LYS A 367 20.99 12.41 -10.21
C LYS A 367 19.78 12.94 -10.97
N ASP A 368 19.60 12.54 -12.23
CA ASP A 368 18.41 12.88 -13.00
C ASP A 368 17.19 12.07 -12.53
N VAL A 369 17.43 10.85 -12.03
CA VAL A 369 16.41 9.93 -11.51
C VAL A 369 16.21 10.08 -10.00
N ILE A 370 17.29 10.22 -9.23
CA ILE A 370 17.26 10.45 -7.78
C ILE A 370 18.07 11.71 -7.49
N SER A 371 17.39 12.81 -7.16
CA SER A 371 18.05 14.07 -6.79
C SER A 371 18.65 14.02 -5.39
N GLU A 372 19.64 14.87 -5.12
CA GLU A 372 20.20 15.06 -3.79
C GLU A 372 19.21 15.80 -2.88
N PHE A 373 19.25 15.54 -1.59
CA PHE A 373 18.38 16.18 -0.60
C PHE A 373 18.45 17.72 -0.62
N LYS A 374 19.64 18.27 -0.89
CA LYS A 374 19.88 19.73 -0.95
C LYS A 374 19.47 20.38 -2.26
N ASN A 375 19.23 19.58 -3.29
CA ASN A 375 18.77 20.05 -4.61
C ASN A 375 17.61 19.18 -5.11
N PRO A 376 16.46 19.21 -4.41
CA PRO A 376 15.34 18.31 -4.68
C PRO A 376 14.51 18.79 -5.88
N LEU A 377 13.65 17.89 -6.37
CA LEU A 377 12.68 18.22 -7.43
C LEU A 377 11.59 19.18 -6.91
N LYS A 378 11.14 18.99 -5.68
CA LYS A 378 10.19 19.87 -4.96
C LYS A 378 10.57 19.90 -3.47
N THR A 379 10.39 21.05 -2.82
CA THR A 379 10.84 21.27 -1.44
C THR A 379 9.94 20.66 -0.36
N ARG A 380 8.63 20.51 -0.64
CA ARG A 380 7.63 19.95 0.27
C ARG A 380 6.77 18.98 -0.52
N ALA A 381 6.91 17.70 -0.25
CA ALA A 381 6.35 16.66 -1.08
C ALA A 381 5.52 15.62 -0.31
N GLY A 382 5.43 15.76 1.00
CA GLY A 382 4.64 14.87 1.84
C GLY A 382 3.14 15.13 1.71
N PHE A 383 2.39 14.51 2.61
CA PHE A 383 0.95 14.70 2.69
C PHE A 383 0.60 15.85 3.63
N ILE A 384 -0.44 16.58 3.29
CA ILE A 384 -1.16 17.44 4.23
C ILE A 384 -2.43 16.72 4.69
N VAL A 385 -2.84 17.00 5.93
CA VAL A 385 -4.06 16.48 6.54
C VAL A 385 -5.05 17.64 6.65
N LEU A 386 -6.17 17.53 5.97
CA LEU A 386 -7.23 18.54 5.97
C LEU A 386 -8.31 18.18 6.98
N LYS A 387 -8.85 19.20 7.67
CA LYS A 387 -9.93 19.08 8.67
C LYS A 387 -10.97 20.17 8.48
N GLY A 388 -12.22 19.94 8.90
CA GLY A 388 -13.29 20.94 8.83
C GLY A 388 -14.67 20.33 8.92
N ASN A 389 -15.70 21.11 8.59
CA ASN A 389 -17.07 20.60 8.63
C ASN A 389 -17.38 19.62 7.48
N LEU A 390 -16.56 19.62 6.44
CA LEU A 390 -16.67 18.69 5.31
C LEU A 390 -16.10 17.31 5.65
N LEU A 391 -15.10 17.24 6.56
CA LEU A 391 -14.42 16.01 6.97
C LEU A 391 -13.62 16.26 8.25
N GLU A 392 -13.50 15.26 9.11
CA GLU A 392 -12.66 15.33 10.31
C GLU A 392 -11.20 15.04 10.00
N SER A 393 -10.95 14.26 8.95
CA SER A 393 -9.63 13.95 8.43
C SER A 393 -9.71 13.57 6.95
N ALA A 394 -8.83 14.13 6.13
CA ALA A 394 -8.54 13.67 4.77
C ALA A 394 -7.09 14.01 4.42
N ILE A 395 -6.53 13.35 3.43
CA ILE A 395 -5.17 13.59 2.99
C ILE A 395 -5.14 14.16 1.57
N MET A 396 -4.11 14.98 1.31
CA MET A 396 -3.77 15.45 -0.02
C MET A 396 -2.27 15.29 -0.24
N LYS A 397 -1.90 14.69 -1.38
CA LYS A 397 -0.50 14.51 -1.79
C LYS A 397 0.01 15.76 -2.46
N THR A 398 1.03 16.42 -1.91
CA THR A 398 1.52 17.69 -2.44
C THR A 398 2.55 17.55 -3.55
N SER A 399 3.22 16.40 -3.68
CA SER A 399 4.21 16.15 -4.74
C SER A 399 3.64 16.19 -6.15
N VAL A 400 2.34 15.90 -6.32
CA VAL A 400 1.66 15.93 -7.64
C VAL A 400 0.98 17.25 -7.95
N ILE A 401 0.97 18.24 -7.04
CA ILE A 401 0.47 19.59 -7.37
C ILE A 401 1.39 20.20 -8.42
N SER A 402 0.89 20.31 -9.66
CA SER A 402 1.62 20.92 -10.78
C SER A 402 1.66 22.45 -10.65
N ASP A 403 2.60 23.08 -11.35
CA ASP A 403 2.66 24.56 -11.42
C ASP A 403 1.41 25.13 -12.12
N GLU A 404 0.86 24.41 -13.08
CA GLU A 404 -0.38 24.76 -13.77
C GLU A 404 -1.58 24.72 -12.83
N PHE A 405 -1.73 23.64 -12.06
CA PHE A 405 -2.76 23.53 -11.04
C PHE A 405 -2.62 24.65 -9.99
N ARG A 406 -1.41 24.90 -9.53
CA ARG A 406 -1.14 25.97 -8.56
C ARG A 406 -1.51 27.33 -9.12
N LYS A 407 -1.10 27.64 -10.35
CA LYS A 407 -1.42 28.89 -11.03
C LYS A 407 -2.91 29.07 -11.23
N LYS A 408 -3.62 28.02 -11.65
CA LYS A 408 -5.04 28.07 -11.98
C LYS A 408 -5.92 28.15 -10.72
N PHE A 409 -5.65 27.32 -9.72
CA PHE A 409 -6.57 27.12 -8.60
C PHE A 409 -6.10 27.72 -7.27
N LEU A 410 -4.79 27.92 -7.07
CA LEU A 410 -4.21 28.29 -5.76
C LEU A 410 -3.51 29.66 -5.76
N SER A 411 -3.57 30.43 -6.84
CA SER A 411 -2.87 31.72 -6.97
C SER A 411 -3.81 32.89 -7.20
N LYS A 412 -5.07 32.80 -6.78
CA LYS A 412 -6.02 33.92 -6.87
C LYS A 412 -5.57 35.05 -5.96
N PRO A 413 -5.45 36.33 -6.43
CA PRO A 413 -4.99 37.44 -5.63
C PRO A 413 -5.81 37.64 -4.35
N GLY A 414 -5.12 37.71 -3.19
CA GLY A 414 -5.76 37.82 -1.86
C GLY A 414 -6.36 36.54 -1.30
N LYS A 415 -6.26 35.44 -2.03
CA LYS A 415 -6.70 34.09 -1.63
C LYS A 415 -5.67 33.02 -2.01
N GLU A 416 -4.38 33.37 -1.95
CA GLU A 416 -3.30 32.45 -2.29
C GLU A 416 -3.33 31.22 -1.38
N GLY A 417 -3.27 30.03 -1.99
CA GLY A 417 -3.39 28.75 -1.28
C GLY A 417 -4.81 28.36 -0.89
N VAL A 418 -5.81 29.16 -1.28
CA VAL A 418 -7.24 28.88 -1.03
C VAL A 418 -7.94 28.54 -2.33
N LEU A 419 -8.53 27.35 -2.37
CA LEU A 419 -9.39 26.88 -3.46
C LEU A 419 -10.84 27.01 -3.02
N GLU A 420 -11.65 27.72 -3.81
CA GLU A 420 -13.11 27.79 -3.67
C GLU A 420 -13.76 27.36 -4.97
N GLY A 421 -14.76 26.51 -4.89
CA GLY A 421 -15.48 26.03 -6.05
C GLY A 421 -16.87 25.47 -5.71
N ARG A 422 -17.69 25.36 -6.73
CA ARG A 422 -19.02 24.78 -6.67
C ARG A 422 -18.92 23.25 -6.71
N ALA A 423 -19.54 22.58 -5.74
CA ALA A 423 -19.57 21.13 -5.67
C ALA A 423 -20.44 20.52 -6.79
N ILE A 424 -19.94 19.45 -7.41
CA ILE A 424 -20.71 18.50 -8.20
C ILE A 424 -20.57 17.14 -7.51
N VAL A 425 -21.66 16.65 -6.93
CA VAL A 425 -21.65 15.45 -6.08
C VAL A 425 -22.16 14.25 -6.85
N PHE A 426 -21.36 13.17 -6.79
CA PHE A 426 -21.67 11.86 -7.35
C PHE A 426 -21.81 10.81 -6.24
N GLU A 427 -22.82 9.96 -6.38
CA GLU A 427 -23.16 8.88 -5.43
C GLU A 427 -22.46 7.57 -5.84
N GLY A 428 -21.13 7.57 -5.81
CA GLY A 428 -20.32 6.43 -6.25
C GLY A 428 -19.93 6.47 -7.72
N SER A 429 -19.22 5.43 -8.16
CA SER A 429 -18.59 5.36 -9.48
C SER A 429 -19.58 5.25 -10.62
N GLU A 430 -20.65 4.48 -10.43
CA GLU A 430 -21.68 4.28 -11.43
C GLU A 430 -22.39 5.61 -11.75
N ASP A 431 -22.82 6.34 -10.72
CA ASP A 431 -23.45 7.64 -10.86
C ASP A 431 -22.52 8.67 -11.54
N TYR A 432 -21.23 8.62 -11.23
CA TYR A 432 -20.24 9.46 -11.93
C TYR A 432 -20.20 9.15 -13.43
N HIS A 433 -20.09 7.88 -13.81
CA HIS A 433 -20.02 7.49 -15.22
C HIS A 433 -21.32 7.82 -15.99
N ASP A 434 -22.45 7.66 -15.35
CA ASP A 434 -23.77 7.93 -15.96
C ASP A 434 -23.99 9.44 -16.17
N ARG A 435 -23.49 10.30 -15.27
CA ARG A 435 -23.86 11.72 -15.23
C ARG A 435 -22.72 12.70 -15.55
N VAL A 436 -21.46 12.28 -15.64
CA VAL A 436 -20.35 13.22 -15.84
C VAL A 436 -20.51 14.09 -17.11
N ASN A 437 -21.18 13.58 -18.12
CA ASN A 437 -21.48 14.29 -19.38
C ASN A 437 -22.89 14.90 -19.44
N ASP A 438 -23.63 14.95 -18.32
CA ASP A 438 -24.95 15.57 -18.25
C ASP A 438 -24.82 17.10 -18.21
N ASP A 439 -25.29 17.76 -19.27
CA ASP A 439 -25.26 19.22 -19.38
C ASP A 439 -26.03 19.94 -18.24
N SER A 440 -27.00 19.26 -17.58
CA SER A 440 -27.75 19.85 -16.46
C SER A 440 -26.88 20.12 -15.22
N LEU A 441 -25.73 19.46 -15.10
CA LEU A 441 -24.74 19.73 -14.06
C LEU A 441 -24.08 21.11 -14.19
N ASN A 442 -24.18 21.72 -15.37
CA ASN A 442 -23.55 23.01 -15.68
C ASN A 442 -22.08 23.06 -15.25
N MET A 443 -21.32 21.98 -15.55
CA MET A 443 -19.93 21.82 -15.15
C MET A 443 -19.06 22.86 -15.86
N ASP A 444 -18.24 23.58 -15.09
CA ASP A 444 -17.28 24.56 -15.56
C ASP A 444 -15.92 24.42 -14.83
N GLU A 445 -14.96 25.25 -15.17
CA GLU A 445 -13.60 25.23 -14.61
C GLU A 445 -13.50 25.63 -13.13
N ASN A 446 -14.59 26.14 -12.53
CA ASN A 446 -14.66 26.50 -11.10
C ASN A 446 -15.36 25.44 -10.25
N CYS A 447 -15.65 24.28 -10.83
CA CYS A 447 -16.29 23.19 -10.11
C CYS A 447 -15.24 22.34 -9.36
N ILE A 448 -15.71 21.74 -8.27
CA ILE A 448 -14.99 20.69 -7.52
C ILE A 448 -15.82 19.42 -7.66
N LEU A 449 -15.20 18.37 -8.19
CA LEU A 449 -15.85 17.07 -8.33
C LEU A 449 -15.79 16.33 -7.00
N VAL A 450 -16.93 15.85 -6.54
CA VAL A 450 -17.04 15.13 -5.27
C VAL A 450 -17.65 13.76 -5.50
N ILE A 451 -17.00 12.72 -5.01
CA ILE A 451 -17.53 11.36 -5.01
C ILE A 451 -17.66 10.88 -3.57
N ARG A 452 -18.83 10.37 -3.21
CA ARG A 452 -19.12 9.86 -1.88
C ARG A 452 -19.76 8.48 -1.91
N GLY A 453 -19.88 7.83 -0.74
CA GLY A 453 -20.33 6.45 -0.66
C GLY A 453 -19.29 5.45 -1.19
N ALA A 454 -18.02 5.87 -1.25
CA ALA A 454 -16.90 5.07 -1.76
C ALA A 454 -15.90 4.67 -0.66
N GLY A 455 -16.27 4.86 0.60
CA GLY A 455 -15.49 4.50 1.77
C GLY A 455 -15.55 3.01 2.13
N PRO A 456 -15.01 2.61 3.30
CA PRO A 456 -14.97 1.20 3.74
C PRO A 456 -16.34 0.53 3.77
N ILE A 457 -17.36 1.22 4.27
CA ILE A 457 -18.73 0.70 4.42
C ILE A 457 -19.54 0.93 3.15
N GLY A 458 -19.49 2.13 2.57
CA GLY A 458 -20.27 2.52 1.41
C GLY A 458 -19.98 1.66 0.19
N TRP A 459 -18.72 1.61 -0.23
CA TRP A 459 -18.22 0.75 -1.29
C TRP A 459 -17.40 -0.36 -0.67
N PRO A 460 -17.93 -1.47 -0.26
CA PRO A 460 -17.22 -2.28 0.72
C PRO A 460 -15.74 -2.47 0.33
N GLY A 461 -14.85 -1.89 1.19
CA GLY A 461 -13.40 -1.93 1.00
C GLY A 461 -12.74 -0.68 0.39
N SER A 462 -13.43 0.42 0.19
CA SER A 462 -12.87 1.69 -0.31
C SER A 462 -12.27 1.60 -1.73
N ALA A 463 -13.08 1.82 -2.75
CA ALA A 463 -12.64 1.78 -4.14
C ALA A 463 -11.71 2.95 -4.52
N GLU A 464 -10.89 2.77 -5.56
CA GLU A 464 -10.01 3.80 -6.13
C GLU A 464 -10.76 4.62 -7.20
N VAL A 465 -11.70 5.47 -6.78
CA VAL A 465 -12.62 6.18 -7.67
C VAL A 465 -12.48 7.70 -7.64
N VAL A 466 -11.63 8.27 -6.78
CA VAL A 466 -11.52 9.72 -6.60
C VAL A 466 -10.60 10.40 -7.65
N ASN A 467 -10.21 9.71 -8.71
CA ASN A 467 -9.49 10.28 -9.85
C ASN A 467 -10.44 10.54 -11.02
N MET A 468 -11.43 11.40 -10.77
CA MET A 468 -12.45 11.78 -11.75
C MET A 468 -11.89 12.73 -12.81
N GLN A 469 -12.37 12.56 -14.05
CA GLN A 469 -12.15 13.51 -15.14
C GLN A 469 -13.32 14.48 -15.24
N PRO A 470 -13.11 15.71 -15.76
CA PRO A 470 -14.20 16.60 -16.17
C PRO A 470 -15.03 15.97 -17.31
N SER A 471 -16.17 16.61 -17.65
CA SER A 471 -16.95 16.21 -18.82
C SER A 471 -16.13 16.29 -20.12
N ASP A 472 -16.46 15.45 -21.11
CA ASP A 472 -15.82 15.47 -22.43
C ASP A 472 -15.86 16.83 -23.10
N LYS A 473 -16.93 17.61 -22.83
CA LYS A 473 -17.07 18.99 -23.29
C LYS A 473 -15.94 19.89 -22.78
N LEU A 474 -15.63 19.82 -21.49
CA LEU A 474 -14.53 20.60 -20.89
C LEU A 474 -13.16 20.09 -21.36
N ILE A 475 -12.98 18.80 -21.50
CA ILE A 475 -11.74 18.20 -22.02
C ILE A 475 -11.46 18.71 -23.44
N LYS A 476 -12.47 18.74 -24.31
CA LYS A 476 -12.36 19.30 -25.67
C LYS A 476 -12.04 20.80 -25.69
N GLN A 477 -12.36 21.53 -24.62
CA GLN A 477 -12.00 22.94 -24.42
C GLN A 477 -10.60 23.13 -23.81
N GLY A 478 -9.87 22.04 -23.52
CA GLY A 478 -8.55 22.05 -22.90
C GLY A 478 -8.55 22.06 -21.38
N ILE A 479 -9.72 21.88 -20.72
CA ILE A 479 -9.83 21.75 -19.28
C ILE A 479 -9.82 20.25 -18.95
N THR A 480 -8.63 19.70 -18.75
CA THR A 480 -8.42 18.26 -18.59
C THR A 480 -8.43 17.80 -17.15
N GLU A 481 -8.41 18.71 -16.17
CA GLU A 481 -8.36 18.44 -14.74
C GLU A 481 -9.24 19.42 -13.95
N LEU A 482 -9.98 18.88 -12.98
CA LEU A 482 -10.66 19.64 -11.92
C LEU A 482 -10.27 19.07 -10.55
N PRO A 483 -10.32 19.89 -9.48
CA PRO A 483 -10.11 19.39 -8.13
C PRO A 483 -11.13 18.30 -7.77
N CYS A 484 -10.66 17.22 -7.14
CA CYS A 484 -11.49 16.10 -6.72
C CYS A 484 -11.42 15.89 -5.21
N ILE A 485 -12.55 15.52 -4.61
CA ILE A 485 -12.66 15.15 -3.20
C ILE A 485 -13.47 13.86 -3.09
N GLY A 486 -13.11 12.98 -2.16
CA GLY A 486 -13.92 11.80 -1.88
C GLY A 486 -13.58 11.07 -0.60
N ASP A 487 -14.56 10.25 -0.17
CA ASP A 487 -14.38 9.29 0.94
C ASP A 487 -13.82 7.94 0.48
N GLY A 488 -13.52 7.82 -0.82
CA GLY A 488 -12.77 6.72 -1.41
C GLY A 488 -11.28 7.00 -1.52
N ARG A 489 -10.60 6.07 -2.21
CA ARG A 489 -9.17 6.16 -2.54
C ARG A 489 -8.96 6.65 -3.97
N GLN A 490 -7.72 6.95 -4.29
CA GLN A 490 -7.23 7.21 -5.63
C GLN A 490 -6.16 6.18 -6.00
N SER A 491 -6.06 5.81 -7.26
CA SER A 491 -4.93 5.02 -7.74
C SER A 491 -3.59 5.70 -7.41
N GLY A 492 -2.65 4.94 -6.87
CA GLY A 492 -1.30 5.45 -6.61
C GLY A 492 -0.56 5.91 -7.87
N THR A 493 -1.06 5.53 -9.06
CA THR A 493 -0.52 5.94 -10.36
C THR A 493 -1.15 7.23 -10.90
N SER A 494 -2.14 7.82 -10.21
CA SER A 494 -2.75 9.08 -10.63
C SER A 494 -1.87 10.28 -10.27
N GLY A 495 -1.72 11.21 -11.20
CA GLY A 495 -1.04 12.51 -11.01
C GLY A 495 -1.96 13.61 -10.45
N SER A 496 -3.25 13.34 -10.22
CA SER A 496 -4.20 14.35 -9.74
C SER A 496 -3.99 14.69 -8.25
N PRO A 497 -3.99 15.97 -7.86
CA PRO A 497 -3.89 16.43 -6.48
C PRO A 497 -5.24 16.37 -5.76
N SER A 498 -5.84 15.18 -5.70
CA SER A 498 -7.13 14.95 -5.07
C SER A 498 -7.05 14.94 -3.53
N ILE A 499 -8.17 15.25 -2.88
CA ILE A 499 -8.37 15.13 -1.43
C ILE A 499 -9.09 13.81 -1.18
N LEU A 500 -8.47 12.95 -0.39
CA LEU A 500 -8.75 11.51 -0.35
C LEU A 500 -8.97 11.02 1.07
N ASN A 501 -9.58 9.83 1.16
CA ASN A 501 -9.74 9.12 2.42
C ASN A 501 -10.54 9.92 3.45
N ALA A 502 -11.50 10.75 2.98
CA ALA A 502 -12.29 11.57 3.88
C ALA A 502 -12.96 10.70 4.96
N SER A 503 -12.69 11.03 6.19
CA SER A 503 -13.16 10.29 7.37
C SER A 503 -13.82 11.24 8.37
N PRO A 504 -14.92 10.82 9.02
CA PRO A 504 -15.71 9.63 8.73
C PRO A 504 -16.29 9.65 7.30
N GLU A 505 -16.47 8.47 6.69
CA GLU A 505 -17.09 8.39 5.36
C GLU A 505 -18.57 8.80 5.35
N SER A 506 -19.09 9.13 4.17
CA SER A 506 -20.49 9.59 4.03
C SER A 506 -21.51 8.53 4.45
N ALA A 507 -21.24 7.25 4.25
CA ALA A 507 -22.15 6.15 4.60
C ALA A 507 -22.44 6.05 6.10
N VAL A 508 -21.58 6.60 6.96
CA VAL A 508 -21.79 6.68 8.42
C VAL A 508 -22.08 8.09 8.90
N GLY A 509 -22.40 9.02 8.00
CA GLY A 509 -22.77 10.38 8.34
C GLY A 509 -21.60 11.36 8.49
N GLY A 510 -20.44 11.08 7.90
CA GLY A 510 -19.37 12.05 7.75
C GLY A 510 -19.81 13.29 6.98
N GLY A 511 -19.03 14.38 7.03
CA GLY A 511 -19.42 15.69 6.47
C GLY A 511 -19.83 15.66 5.01
N LEU A 512 -19.20 14.81 4.19
CA LEU A 512 -19.56 14.62 2.78
C LEU A 512 -21.00 14.15 2.58
N ALA A 513 -21.60 13.47 3.58
CA ALA A 513 -22.99 13.02 3.51
C ALA A 513 -23.99 14.18 3.33
N TRP A 514 -23.66 15.36 3.81
CA TRP A 514 -24.53 16.52 3.89
C TRP A 514 -24.32 17.52 2.74
N LEU A 515 -23.27 17.33 1.95
CA LEU A 515 -22.96 18.17 0.80
C LEU A 515 -23.95 17.90 -0.34
N ARG A 516 -24.34 18.96 -1.06
CA ARG A 516 -25.22 18.89 -2.23
C ARG A 516 -24.55 19.52 -3.45
N THR A 517 -24.89 19.05 -4.63
CA THR A 517 -24.52 19.73 -5.88
C THR A 517 -25.02 21.16 -5.85
N GLY A 518 -24.12 22.11 -6.13
CA GLY A 518 -24.39 23.55 -6.05
C GLY A 518 -23.85 24.24 -4.80
N ASP A 519 -23.56 23.52 -3.72
CA ASP A 519 -22.92 24.10 -2.54
C ASP A 519 -21.51 24.59 -2.87
N THR A 520 -21.03 25.60 -2.12
CA THR A 520 -19.65 26.07 -2.24
C THR A 520 -18.77 25.35 -1.26
N ILE A 521 -17.64 24.84 -1.76
CA ILE A 521 -16.55 24.25 -0.96
C ILE A 521 -15.40 25.24 -0.91
N GLN A 522 -14.79 25.40 0.27
CA GLN A 522 -13.56 26.13 0.49
C GLN A 522 -12.49 25.19 1.08
N ILE A 523 -11.33 25.13 0.44
CA ILE A 523 -10.15 24.40 0.88
C ILE A 523 -9.04 25.41 1.09
N ASP A 524 -8.55 25.55 2.31
CA ASP A 524 -7.46 26.45 2.67
C ASP A 524 -6.21 25.62 3.00
N LEU A 525 -5.26 25.57 2.06
CA LEU A 525 -3.99 24.83 2.24
C LEU A 525 -3.01 25.52 3.20
N ASN A 526 -3.26 26.78 3.56
CA ASN A 526 -2.44 27.47 4.56
C ASN A 526 -2.88 27.12 5.99
N LYS A 527 -4.19 26.90 6.17
CA LYS A 527 -4.78 26.51 7.46
C LYS A 527 -5.05 25.00 7.56
N PHE A 528 -4.84 24.27 6.48
CA PHE A 528 -5.16 22.84 6.36
C PHE A 528 -6.64 22.53 6.65
N THR A 529 -7.55 23.35 6.10
CA THR A 529 -9.00 23.18 6.33
C THR A 529 -9.76 22.92 5.05
N ALA A 530 -10.86 22.16 5.16
CA ALA A 530 -11.83 21.89 4.10
C ALA A 530 -13.26 22.02 4.63
N ASN A 531 -14.00 22.99 4.11
CA ASN A 531 -15.34 23.32 4.60
C ASN A 531 -16.34 23.44 3.46
N MET A 532 -17.57 22.98 3.70
CA MET A 532 -18.72 23.46 2.94
C MET A 532 -19.20 24.79 3.54
N LEU A 533 -19.42 25.79 2.69
CA LEU A 533 -19.90 27.12 3.07
C LEU A 533 -21.44 27.13 3.06
N VAL A 534 -22.02 26.37 3.99
CA VAL A 534 -23.47 26.22 4.21
C VAL A 534 -23.73 26.53 5.67
N ASP A 535 -24.85 27.21 5.96
CA ASP A 535 -25.21 27.57 7.32
C ASP A 535 -25.40 26.32 8.19
N ASP A 536 -25.01 26.40 9.45
CA ASP A 536 -25.09 25.27 10.39
C ASP A 536 -26.52 24.75 10.56
N ASP A 537 -27.54 25.65 10.57
CA ASP A 537 -28.93 25.28 10.67
C ASP A 537 -29.39 24.45 9.45
N GLU A 538 -28.97 24.82 8.25
CA GLU A 538 -29.20 24.05 7.03
C GLU A 538 -28.53 22.68 7.10
N ILE A 539 -27.29 22.60 7.59
CA ILE A 539 -26.59 21.32 7.78
C ILE A 539 -27.35 20.44 8.77
N GLN A 540 -27.86 20.99 9.88
CA GLN A 540 -28.67 20.24 10.84
C GLN A 540 -29.98 19.75 10.24
N GLU A 541 -30.63 20.55 9.37
CA GLU A 541 -31.85 20.13 8.66
C GLU A 541 -31.54 18.96 7.70
N ARG A 542 -30.42 19.04 6.96
CA ARG A 542 -29.99 17.95 6.06
C ARG A 542 -29.71 16.64 6.81
N LYS A 543 -29.18 16.72 8.02
CA LYS A 543 -28.90 15.54 8.89
C LYS A 543 -30.16 14.77 9.26
N LYS A 544 -31.33 15.40 9.29
CA LYS A 544 -32.60 14.72 9.59
C LYS A 544 -32.99 13.66 8.56
N SER A 545 -32.53 13.77 7.32
CA SER A 545 -32.77 12.76 6.27
C SER A 545 -31.95 11.47 6.43
N GLY A 546 -30.96 11.47 7.35
CA GLY A 546 -30.00 10.38 7.50
C GLY A 546 -28.92 10.35 6.40
N PRO A 547 -27.83 9.59 6.60
CA PRO A 547 -26.77 9.48 5.62
C PRO A 547 -27.22 8.74 4.35
N PRO A 548 -26.49 8.91 3.23
CA PRO A 548 -26.72 8.15 2.01
C PRO A 548 -26.69 6.64 2.26
N LYS A 549 -27.56 5.91 1.58
CA LYS A 549 -27.64 4.45 1.68
C LYS A 549 -26.53 3.83 0.81
N PHE A 550 -25.93 2.78 1.30
CA PHE A 550 -25.01 1.96 0.52
C PHE A 550 -25.74 0.76 -0.12
N PRO A 551 -25.19 0.16 -1.20
CA PRO A 551 -25.80 -1.00 -1.85
C PRO A 551 -25.86 -2.23 -0.92
N CYS A 552 -26.79 -3.16 -1.21
CA CYS A 552 -26.91 -4.42 -0.48
C CYS A 552 -25.62 -5.24 -0.55
N HIS A 553 -25.42 -6.11 0.43
CA HIS A 553 -24.33 -7.07 0.40
C HIS A 553 -24.52 -8.06 -0.76
N GLN A 554 -23.43 -8.33 -1.48
CA GLN A 554 -23.41 -9.31 -2.56
C GLN A 554 -22.78 -10.63 -2.12
N THR A 555 -22.00 -10.64 -1.03
CA THR A 555 -21.31 -11.81 -0.49
C THR A 555 -21.33 -11.81 1.03
N PRO A 556 -21.22 -13.00 1.68
CA PRO A 556 -21.11 -13.10 3.15
C PRO A 556 -19.92 -12.31 3.72
N TRP A 557 -18.81 -12.23 2.98
CA TRP A 557 -17.65 -11.46 3.40
C TRP A 557 -17.92 -9.96 3.48
N GLN A 558 -18.68 -9.39 2.54
CA GLN A 558 -19.05 -7.98 2.56
C GLN A 558 -19.88 -7.64 3.81
N GLU A 559 -20.78 -8.53 4.24
CA GLU A 559 -21.56 -8.34 5.45
C GLU A 559 -20.67 -8.35 6.70
N ILE A 560 -19.81 -9.37 6.84
CA ILE A 560 -18.85 -9.48 7.95
C ILE A 560 -17.94 -8.23 7.97
N TYR A 561 -17.43 -7.85 6.82
CA TYR A 561 -16.52 -6.71 6.69
C TYR A 561 -17.19 -5.40 7.15
N ARG A 562 -18.38 -5.07 6.63
CA ARG A 562 -19.10 -3.84 6.98
C ARG A 562 -19.43 -3.75 8.47
N ASN A 563 -19.73 -4.89 9.11
CA ASN A 563 -20.05 -4.93 10.53
C ASN A 563 -18.84 -4.70 11.46
N HIS A 564 -17.61 -4.82 10.94
CA HIS A 564 -16.41 -4.81 11.77
C HIS A 564 -15.34 -3.81 11.31
N VAL A 565 -15.45 -3.24 10.10
CA VAL A 565 -14.43 -2.34 9.57
C VAL A 565 -14.52 -0.96 10.22
N GLY A 566 -13.34 -0.41 10.56
CA GLY A 566 -13.18 0.97 11.02
C GLY A 566 -12.93 1.97 9.89
N HIS A 567 -12.68 3.21 10.27
CA HIS A 567 -12.45 4.32 9.33
C HIS A 567 -11.12 4.21 8.58
N MET A 568 -11.04 4.89 7.43
CA MET A 568 -9.77 4.95 6.67
C MET A 568 -8.66 5.70 7.41
N ALA A 569 -9.00 6.72 8.19
CA ALA A 569 -8.06 7.40 9.07
C ALA A 569 -7.34 6.43 10.01
N ASP A 570 -8.04 5.37 10.44
CA ASP A 570 -7.56 4.32 11.34
C ASP A 570 -7.04 3.08 10.61
N GLY A 571 -6.82 3.19 9.30
CA GLY A 571 -6.27 2.13 8.46
C GLY A 571 -7.30 1.19 7.81
N GLY A 572 -8.63 1.38 8.02
CA GLY A 572 -9.68 0.55 7.43
C GLY A 572 -9.52 -0.95 7.76
N ILE A 573 -9.24 -1.26 9.00
CA ILE A 573 -9.04 -2.63 9.51
C ILE A 573 -10.31 -3.15 10.18
N LEU A 574 -10.35 -4.45 10.44
CA LEU A 574 -11.37 -5.00 11.32
C LEU A 574 -11.03 -4.60 12.76
N GLU A 575 -11.86 -3.78 13.40
CA GLU A 575 -11.55 -3.15 14.69
C GLU A 575 -11.30 -4.17 15.81
N ASN A 576 -12.06 -5.27 15.83
CA ASN A 576 -11.84 -6.36 16.78
C ASN A 576 -10.49 -7.05 16.59
N ALA A 577 -9.93 -7.08 15.38
CA ALA A 577 -8.65 -7.74 15.09
C ALA A 577 -7.44 -6.95 15.63
N ALA A 578 -7.54 -5.63 15.75
CA ALA A 578 -6.46 -4.78 16.27
C ALA A 578 -6.08 -5.06 17.73
N SER A 579 -6.97 -5.68 18.50
CA SER A 579 -6.69 -6.05 19.89
C SER A 579 -5.79 -7.28 20.02
N TYR A 580 -5.59 -8.05 18.94
CA TYR A 580 -4.77 -9.26 18.93
C TYR A 580 -3.35 -8.96 18.47
N GLN A 581 -2.40 -9.13 19.40
CA GLN A 581 -0.97 -8.89 19.14
C GLN A 581 -0.13 -9.97 19.82
N LYS A 582 1.00 -10.32 19.17
CA LYS A 582 1.94 -11.34 19.68
C LYS A 582 1.26 -12.68 20.01
N VAL A 583 0.37 -13.10 19.11
CA VAL A 583 -0.46 -14.31 19.29
C VAL A 583 0.39 -15.57 19.43
N LYS A 584 1.65 -15.56 18.94
CA LYS A 584 2.62 -16.65 19.15
C LYS A 584 2.83 -17.04 20.62
N LYS A 585 2.50 -16.17 21.57
CA LYS A 585 2.66 -16.44 23.01
C LYS A 585 1.71 -17.54 23.51
N SER A 586 0.62 -17.78 22.81
CA SER A 586 -0.28 -18.89 23.04
C SER A 586 -0.09 -19.94 21.95
N LEU A 587 0.07 -21.20 22.32
CA LEU A 587 0.03 -22.30 21.37
C LEU A 587 -1.42 -22.65 21.06
N PRO A 588 -1.74 -23.06 19.82
CA PRO A 588 -3.06 -23.60 19.52
C PRO A 588 -3.32 -24.85 20.35
N ARG A 589 -4.60 -25.12 20.60
CA ARG A 589 -5.01 -26.35 21.29
C ARG A 589 -4.73 -27.58 20.42
N ASP A 590 -4.45 -28.73 21.06
CA ASP A 590 -4.43 -30.00 20.36
C ASP A 590 -5.84 -30.30 19.78
N ASN A 591 -5.89 -30.98 18.67
CA ASN A 591 -7.14 -31.29 17.97
C ASN A 591 -7.69 -32.69 18.30
N HIS A 592 -7.02 -33.45 19.17
CA HIS A 592 -7.45 -34.73 19.72
C HIS A 592 -7.14 -34.85 21.21
#